data_9666639a669aeb825893df3ac1d6473e
#
_entry.id   9666639a669aeb825893df3ac1d6473e
#
_cell.length_a   1.000
_cell.length_b   1.000
_cell.length_c   1.000
_cell.angle_alpha   90.00
_cell.angle_beta   90.00
_cell.angle_gamma   90.00
#
_symmetry.space_group_name_H-M   'P 1'
#
loop_
_entity.id
_entity.type
_entity.pdbx_description
1 polymer ?
#
loop_
_entity_poly.entity_id
_entity_poly.type
_entity_poly.pdbx_seq_one_letter_code
_entity_poly.pdbx_strand_id
1 'polypeptide(L)'
;MSRIHSALVLSLATLATGFLAAACTKTTTTTNSTTTTETGGATTAPASSTTTGSGKGLKIGALLPSTGDLASIGQQMVGAVPLLVDTVNACGGVNGEKVTLVPVDDQTDPRAGAAGMTQLATVDKVGGVVGSFASSVSTAAVSIAVPNKVMLISPGSTSPVFTEKAAKGDYKSYWARTAPPDTYQALALAQLANKKGFKKISTVVINNDYGVGFEKGFVQAFEKLGGTVTNKNNPTRYDPKATTFDTEAQAAFAGKPQAVLVVAYEETASLLLKTAYQQGLAQGVQVMLTDGTKSDTFPQRVGKAADGKYIVSGAIGTVPGSNGKGLDAFTKLWQSKKGSPPAPYTAHAWDAAALLTLAAQSAKDNTGVGIASKIREVADGPGTEVADVCEGLKLLKEGQKINYQGASGNVDIDQNGDVIGVYDVWTVGDDGKIKTIDKVSPK
;
A
#
# COMPACT_ATOMS: atom_id res chain seq x y z
N MET A 1 0.30 -56.21 34.99
CA MET A 1 1.67 -56.71 34.87
C MET A 1 2.30 -55.87 33.76
N SER A 2 3.29 -55.06 33.85
CA SER A 2 4.38 -54.81 34.76
C SER A 2 4.77 -53.33 34.67
N ARG A 3 5.04 -52.70 35.78
CA ARG A 3 5.63 -51.37 35.97
C ARG A 3 7.13 -51.41 35.64
N ILE A 4 7.73 -50.26 35.28
CA ILE A 4 9.09 -49.81 35.67
C ILE A 4 9.13 -48.32 35.20
N HIS A 5 9.26 -47.41 35.96
CA HIS A 5 9.93 -46.51 36.88
C HIS A 5 11.34 -46.07 36.47
N SER A 6 11.54 -44.75 36.65
CA SER A 6 12.78 -44.02 37.04
C SER A 6 13.70 -43.55 35.88
N ALA A 7 14.33 -42.41 35.92
CA ALA A 7 14.66 -41.45 36.98
C ALA A 7 15.09 -40.10 36.43
N LEU A 8 14.91 -39.13 37.25
CA LEU A 8 15.39 -37.75 37.33
C LEU A 8 16.93 -37.68 37.33
N VAL A 9 17.53 -36.72 36.60
CA VAL A 9 18.84 -36.17 36.99
C VAL A 9 18.80 -34.66 36.86
N LEU A 10 18.83 -34.02 38.02
CA LEU A 10 19.06 -32.61 38.29
C LEU A 10 20.55 -32.34 38.25
N SER A 11 21.03 -31.31 37.60
CA SER A 11 22.36 -30.76 37.81
C SER A 11 22.31 -29.27 37.91
N LEU A 12 22.39 -28.78 39.15
CA LEU A 12 22.72 -27.41 39.52
C LEU A 12 24.23 -27.19 39.37
N ALA A 13 24.62 -26.06 38.79
CA ALA A 13 25.95 -25.49 39.01
C ALA A 13 25.85 -23.97 39.09
N THR A 14 25.98 -23.49 40.30
CA THR A 14 26.24 -22.11 40.72
C THR A 14 27.74 -21.84 40.74
N LEU A 15 28.12 -20.59 40.49
CA LEU A 15 29.29 -19.81 41.02
C LEU A 15 29.69 -18.78 39.96
N ALA A 16 30.10 -17.55 40.18
CA ALA A 16 30.17 -16.62 41.30
C ALA A 16 30.70 -15.30 40.74
N THR A 17 30.17 -14.24 41.25
CA THR A 17 30.68 -12.88 41.46
C THR A 17 32.09 -12.47 41.01
N GLY A 18 32.18 -11.29 40.34
CA GLY A 18 33.38 -10.49 40.18
C GLY A 18 33.08 -9.04 39.98
N PHE A 19 33.01 -8.29 41.08
CA PHE A 19 33.04 -6.81 41.12
C PHE A 19 34.43 -6.30 40.81
N LEU A 20 34.55 -5.29 39.93
CA LEU A 20 35.69 -4.37 39.97
C LEU A 20 35.18 -2.96 39.61
N ALA A 21 35.18 -2.13 40.63
CA ALA A 21 35.06 -0.69 40.55
C ALA A 21 36.43 -0.08 40.28
N ALA A 22 36.48 0.92 39.42
CA ALA A 22 37.61 1.87 39.39
C ALA A 22 37.07 3.27 39.14
N ALA A 23 37.52 4.17 40.01
CA ALA A 23 37.04 5.51 40.26
C ALA A 23 37.69 6.57 39.36
N CYS A 24 36.96 7.66 39.23
CA CYS A 24 37.30 9.09 39.11
C CYS A 24 38.69 9.53 38.63
N THR A 25 38.71 10.48 37.70
CA THR A 25 39.44 11.72 37.92
C THR A 25 38.80 12.90 37.15
N LYS A 26 38.35 13.90 37.89
CA LYS A 26 38.04 15.27 37.42
C LYS A 26 39.34 16.00 37.15
N THR A 27 39.41 16.71 36.04
CA THR A 27 40.36 17.83 35.91
C THR A 27 39.62 19.07 35.48
N THR A 28 39.52 20.00 36.38
CA THR A 28 39.03 21.36 36.24
C THR A 28 40.19 22.22 35.73
N THR A 29 39.98 22.97 34.66
CA THR A 29 40.89 24.11 34.34
C THR A 29 40.05 25.36 34.13
N THR A 30 40.14 26.23 35.08
CA THR A 30 39.63 27.59 35.09
C THR A 30 40.67 28.47 34.39
N THR A 31 40.23 29.33 33.49
CA THR A 31 40.96 30.55 33.15
C THR A 31 40.01 31.74 32.97
N ASN A 32 40.33 32.78 33.70
CA ASN A 32 39.67 34.05 33.91
C ASN A 32 39.77 35.01 32.71
N SER A 33 38.74 35.82 32.62
CA SER A 33 38.68 37.30 32.47
C SER A 33 39.24 37.97 31.23
N THR A 34 38.50 38.80 30.57
CA THR A 34 38.53 40.25 30.82
C THR A 34 37.41 40.95 30.06
N THR A 35 36.67 41.75 30.78
CA THR A 35 35.64 42.68 30.33
C THR A 35 36.29 43.87 29.62
N THR A 36 35.78 44.24 28.45
CA THR A 36 35.87 45.61 27.95
C THR A 36 34.54 46.01 27.32
N THR A 37 33.97 47.02 27.92
CA THR A 37 32.75 47.74 27.52
C THR A 37 33.12 48.73 26.42
N GLU A 38 32.47 48.69 25.27
CA GLU A 38 32.33 49.86 24.40
C GLU A 38 30.92 49.95 23.85
N THR A 39 30.37 51.11 24.07
CA THR A 39 29.03 51.59 23.67
C THR A 39 29.08 52.06 22.22
N GLY A 40 28.10 51.64 21.40
CA GLY A 40 28.00 52.22 20.04
C GLY A 40 26.76 51.77 19.30
N GLY A 41 25.76 52.64 19.28
CA GLY A 41 24.83 52.93 18.19
C GLY A 41 24.01 51.82 17.53
N ALA A 42 22.74 51.74 17.89
CA ALA A 42 21.71 50.91 17.21
C ALA A 42 21.38 51.48 15.82
N THR A 43 21.44 50.63 14.77
CA THR A 43 20.69 50.82 13.55
C THR A 43 20.03 49.50 13.22
N THR A 44 18.72 49.46 13.44
CA THR A 44 17.88 48.29 13.11
C THR A 44 17.67 48.21 11.60
N ALA A 45 18.29 47.22 10.95
CA ALA A 45 17.87 46.72 9.63
C ALA A 45 16.94 45.51 9.82
N PRO A 46 15.89 45.34 9.02
CA PRO A 46 14.97 44.24 9.19
C PRO A 46 15.67 42.91 8.87
N ALA A 47 15.56 41.97 9.79
CA ALA A 47 16.03 40.61 9.61
C ALA A 47 15.23 39.96 8.50
N SER A 48 15.84 39.81 7.33
CA SER A 48 15.43 38.84 6.35
C SER A 48 15.55 37.44 6.97
N SER A 49 14.42 36.80 7.26
CA SER A 49 14.36 35.39 7.60
C SER A 49 14.78 34.59 6.37
N THR A 50 16.06 34.37 6.18
CA THR A 50 16.56 33.31 5.33
C THR A 50 16.20 32.01 5.98
N THR A 51 15.13 31.41 5.49
CA THR A 51 14.82 30.00 5.72
C THR A 51 15.96 29.19 5.10
N THR A 52 16.95 28.81 5.92
CA THR A 52 17.98 27.87 5.53
C THR A 52 17.32 26.53 5.29
N GLY A 53 16.92 26.26 4.04
CA GLY A 53 16.60 24.92 3.58
C GLY A 53 17.79 24.02 3.91
N SER A 54 17.59 22.98 4.69
CA SER A 54 18.62 22.02 5.01
C SER A 54 19.11 21.40 3.71
N GLY A 55 20.37 21.67 3.31
CA GLY A 55 20.99 21.21 2.07
C GLY A 55 21.23 19.71 2.00
N LYS A 56 20.20 18.92 2.20
CA LYS A 56 20.18 17.48 1.98
C LYS A 56 19.10 17.18 0.95
N GLY A 57 19.46 16.46 -0.13
CA GLY A 57 18.53 15.99 -1.16
C GLY A 57 17.34 15.24 -0.56
N LEU A 58 16.24 15.19 -1.29
CA LEU A 58 15.05 14.43 -0.89
C LEU A 58 15.40 12.94 -0.72
N LYS A 59 15.06 12.37 0.44
CA LYS A 59 15.06 10.92 0.65
C LYS A 59 13.65 10.39 0.65
N ILE A 60 13.41 9.35 -0.15
CA ILE A 60 12.13 8.64 -0.24
C ILE A 60 12.33 7.22 0.25
N GLY A 61 11.47 6.75 1.14
CA GLY A 61 11.35 5.34 1.49
C GLY A 61 10.45 4.61 0.49
N ALA A 62 10.74 3.33 0.22
CA ALA A 62 9.80 2.42 -0.43
C ALA A 62 9.55 1.24 0.51
N LEU A 63 8.41 1.25 1.20
CA LEU A 63 7.98 0.22 2.13
C LEU A 63 6.95 -0.67 1.41
N LEU A 64 7.42 -1.72 0.74
CA LEU A 64 6.60 -2.51 -0.19
C LEU A 64 6.88 -4.01 -0.03
N PRO A 65 5.91 -4.89 -0.28
CA PRO A 65 6.10 -6.34 -0.13
C PRO A 65 6.90 -6.94 -1.29
N SER A 66 8.21 -7.05 -1.13
CA SER A 66 9.06 -7.83 -2.05
C SER A 66 9.03 -9.32 -1.73
N THR A 67 8.64 -9.68 -0.51
CA THR A 67 8.36 -11.05 -0.04
C THR A 67 7.00 -11.13 0.67
N GLY A 68 6.59 -12.33 1.12
CA GLY A 68 5.30 -12.57 1.76
C GLY A 68 4.13 -12.75 0.78
N ASP A 69 2.91 -12.76 1.31
CA ASP A 69 1.68 -13.18 0.59
C ASP A 69 1.33 -12.33 -0.63
N LEU A 70 1.82 -11.10 -0.70
CA LEU A 70 1.61 -10.16 -1.80
C LEU A 70 2.86 -9.94 -2.67
N ALA A 71 3.90 -10.76 -2.52
CA ALA A 71 5.15 -10.60 -3.27
C ALA A 71 4.93 -10.61 -4.80
N SER A 72 4.04 -11.45 -5.32
CA SER A 72 3.74 -11.55 -6.76
C SER A 72 3.26 -10.23 -7.39
N ILE A 73 2.50 -9.44 -6.62
CA ILE A 73 2.05 -8.10 -7.03
C ILE A 73 3.10 -7.06 -6.62
N GLY A 74 3.65 -7.19 -5.43
CA GLY A 74 4.58 -6.22 -4.81
C GLY A 74 5.86 -6.00 -5.59
N GLN A 75 6.44 -7.06 -6.15
CA GLN A 75 7.70 -6.99 -6.92
C GLN A 75 7.63 -6.02 -8.11
N GLN A 76 6.47 -5.86 -8.73
CA GLN A 76 6.28 -4.90 -9.82
C GLN A 76 6.32 -3.46 -9.29
N MET A 77 5.69 -3.20 -8.15
CA MET A 77 5.73 -1.88 -7.47
C MET A 77 7.13 -1.53 -6.99
N VAL A 78 7.85 -2.52 -6.42
CA VAL A 78 9.27 -2.37 -6.03
C VAL A 78 10.14 -1.95 -7.22
N GLY A 79 9.79 -2.35 -8.45
CA GLY A 79 10.47 -1.93 -9.66
C GLY A 79 10.09 -0.54 -10.16
N ALA A 80 8.89 -0.04 -9.84
CA ALA A 80 8.38 1.24 -10.34
C ALA A 80 8.98 2.46 -9.61
N VAL A 81 9.16 2.35 -8.30
CA VAL A 81 9.68 3.46 -7.48
C VAL A 81 11.11 3.85 -7.89
N PRO A 82 12.10 2.93 -8.00
CA PRO A 82 13.42 3.31 -8.48
C PRO A 82 13.41 3.83 -9.91
N LEU A 83 12.54 3.32 -10.79
CA LEU A 83 12.42 3.84 -12.15
C LEU A 83 11.99 5.31 -12.14
N LEU A 84 11.07 5.72 -11.27
CA LEU A 84 10.71 7.13 -11.10
C LEU A 84 11.89 7.94 -10.57
N VAL A 85 12.56 7.47 -9.52
CA VAL A 85 13.70 8.17 -8.91
C VAL A 85 14.82 8.39 -9.93
N ASP A 86 15.12 7.37 -10.76
CA ASP A 86 16.08 7.49 -11.85
C ASP A 86 15.64 8.54 -12.89
N THR A 87 14.36 8.55 -13.25
CA THR A 87 13.78 9.54 -14.18
C THR A 87 13.91 10.95 -13.62
N VAL A 88 13.51 11.17 -12.38
CA VAL A 88 13.60 12.46 -11.68
C VAL A 88 15.07 12.93 -11.58
N ASN A 89 15.98 12.02 -11.23
CA ASN A 89 17.41 12.33 -11.15
C ASN A 89 18.04 12.66 -12.49
N ALA A 90 17.55 12.06 -13.58
CA ALA A 90 18.01 12.37 -14.93
C ALA A 90 17.58 13.77 -15.40
N CYS A 91 16.46 14.30 -14.90
CA CYS A 91 16.00 15.65 -15.22
C CYS A 91 16.36 16.72 -14.17
N GLY A 92 17.33 16.44 -13.30
CA GLY A 92 17.92 17.43 -12.39
C GLY A 92 17.55 17.30 -10.91
N GLY A 93 16.79 16.25 -10.55
CA GLY A 93 16.42 15.99 -9.16
C GLY A 93 15.33 16.90 -8.62
N VAL A 94 15.24 17.00 -7.31
CA VAL A 94 14.26 17.81 -6.58
C VAL A 94 14.99 18.90 -5.81
N ASN A 95 14.52 20.13 -5.93
CA ASN A 95 15.17 21.33 -5.33
C ASN A 95 16.66 21.48 -5.72
N GLY A 96 17.06 20.98 -6.90
CA GLY A 96 18.43 21.03 -7.41
C GLY A 96 19.34 19.91 -6.91
N GLU A 97 18.81 18.97 -6.13
CA GLU A 97 19.56 17.86 -5.54
C GLU A 97 19.00 16.52 -6.00
N LYS A 98 19.86 15.49 -6.04
CA LYS A 98 19.42 14.13 -6.35
C LYS A 98 18.50 13.56 -5.27
N VAL A 99 17.47 12.84 -5.69
CA VAL A 99 16.61 12.03 -4.83
C VAL A 99 17.34 10.73 -4.48
N THR A 100 17.29 10.35 -3.20
CA THR A 100 17.81 9.07 -2.69
C THR A 100 16.64 8.17 -2.31
N LEU A 101 16.68 6.92 -2.77
CA LEU A 101 15.69 5.89 -2.44
C LEU A 101 16.22 4.95 -1.34
N VAL A 102 15.38 4.68 -0.34
CA VAL A 102 15.64 3.68 0.72
C VAL A 102 14.57 2.59 0.64
N PRO A 103 14.86 1.44 0.01
CA PRO A 103 13.92 0.34 -0.08
C PRO A 103 13.87 -0.48 1.22
N VAL A 104 12.67 -0.88 1.62
CA VAL A 104 12.40 -1.76 2.78
C VAL A 104 11.32 -2.75 2.41
N ASP A 105 11.56 -4.03 2.66
CA ASP A 105 10.58 -5.10 2.50
C ASP A 105 9.66 -5.16 3.71
N ASP A 106 8.35 -5.00 3.51
CA ASP A 106 7.36 -5.11 4.57
C ASP A 106 6.83 -6.54 4.78
N GLN A 107 7.23 -7.48 3.90
CA GLN A 107 6.91 -8.91 3.97
C GLN A 107 5.40 -9.22 4.02
N THR A 108 4.54 -8.27 3.65
CA THR A 108 3.08 -8.32 3.89
C THR A 108 2.74 -8.51 5.39
N ASP A 109 3.66 -8.20 6.30
CA ASP A 109 3.51 -8.37 7.76
C ASP A 109 3.45 -7.02 8.47
N PRO A 110 2.38 -6.74 9.27
CA PRO A 110 2.25 -5.47 9.97
C PRO A 110 3.39 -5.15 10.93
N ARG A 111 4.06 -6.16 11.52
CA ARG A 111 5.21 -5.95 12.44
C ARG A 111 6.46 -5.57 11.66
N ALA A 112 6.72 -6.26 10.54
CA ALA A 112 7.81 -5.91 9.64
C ALA A 112 7.60 -4.51 9.05
N GLY A 113 6.37 -4.18 8.62
CA GLY A 113 6.01 -2.85 8.15
C GLY A 113 6.20 -1.75 9.19
N ALA A 114 5.80 -2.00 10.45
CA ALA A 114 6.03 -1.06 11.55
C ALA A 114 7.53 -0.86 11.84
N ALA A 115 8.31 -1.94 11.87
CA ALA A 115 9.75 -1.87 12.05
C ALA A 115 10.44 -1.09 10.92
N GLY A 116 10.09 -1.42 9.66
CA GLY A 116 10.59 -0.71 8.48
C GLY A 116 10.22 0.77 8.48
N MET A 117 8.97 1.12 8.82
CA MET A 117 8.56 2.52 8.92
C MET A 117 9.30 3.26 10.04
N THR A 118 9.56 2.61 11.16
CA THR A 118 10.37 3.18 12.26
C THR A 118 11.80 3.47 11.78
N GLN A 119 12.43 2.54 11.09
CA GLN A 119 13.76 2.74 10.50
C GLN A 119 13.74 3.94 9.53
N LEU A 120 12.82 3.95 8.56
CA LEU A 120 12.70 5.02 7.56
C LEU A 120 12.51 6.40 8.20
N ALA A 121 11.66 6.49 9.24
CA ALA A 121 11.34 7.75 9.89
C ALA A 121 12.45 8.25 10.83
N THR A 122 13.07 7.36 11.62
CA THR A 122 13.94 7.77 12.73
C THR A 122 15.43 7.66 12.42
N VAL A 123 15.82 6.67 11.62
CA VAL A 123 17.22 6.40 11.23
C VAL A 123 17.53 7.07 9.90
N ASP A 124 16.79 6.71 8.85
CA ASP A 124 17.02 7.20 7.49
C ASP A 124 16.52 8.64 7.31
N LYS A 125 15.53 9.05 8.12
CA LYS A 125 14.93 10.41 8.14
C LYS A 125 14.42 10.80 6.76
N VAL A 126 13.60 9.93 6.17
CA VAL A 126 12.98 10.18 4.86
C VAL A 126 11.90 11.27 4.97
N GLY A 127 11.72 12.07 3.94
CA GLY A 127 10.64 13.05 3.86
C GLY A 127 9.29 12.42 3.53
N GLY A 128 9.30 11.35 2.73
CA GLY A 128 8.09 10.63 2.33
C GLY A 128 8.37 9.15 2.07
N VAL A 129 7.30 8.35 2.10
CA VAL A 129 7.35 6.91 1.87
C VAL A 129 6.28 6.51 0.85
N VAL A 130 6.67 5.76 -0.17
CA VAL A 130 5.75 5.00 -1.02
C VAL A 130 5.46 3.68 -0.32
N GLY A 131 4.22 3.44 0.05
CA GLY A 131 3.83 2.20 0.74
C GLY A 131 2.83 2.44 1.90
N SER A 132 2.50 1.40 2.66
CA SER A 132 2.64 0.01 2.23
C SER A 132 1.55 -0.37 1.24
N PHE A 133 1.62 -1.58 0.69
CA PHE A 133 0.58 -2.07 -0.22
C PHE A 133 -0.60 -2.67 0.56
N ALA A 134 -0.34 -3.57 1.50
CA ALA A 134 -1.39 -4.21 2.31
C ALA A 134 -1.99 -3.23 3.33
N SER A 135 -3.33 -3.19 3.43
CA SER A 135 -4.02 -2.24 4.32
C SER A 135 -3.63 -2.40 5.80
N SER A 136 -3.53 -3.63 6.32
CA SER A 136 -3.11 -3.88 7.70
C SER A 136 -1.67 -3.45 7.98
N VAL A 137 -0.78 -3.54 6.98
CA VAL A 137 0.61 -3.05 7.09
C VAL A 137 0.64 -1.53 7.09
N SER A 138 -0.14 -0.89 6.20
CA SER A 138 -0.24 0.58 6.19
C SER A 138 -0.88 1.14 7.45
N THR A 139 -1.84 0.43 8.07
CA THR A 139 -2.39 0.85 9.37
C THR A 139 -1.30 0.88 10.45
N ALA A 140 -0.42 -0.11 10.47
CA ALA A 140 0.72 -0.12 11.38
C ALA A 140 1.75 0.98 11.03
N ALA A 141 2.07 1.15 9.74
CA ALA A 141 3.04 2.14 9.27
C ALA A 141 2.58 3.58 9.51
N VAL A 142 1.32 3.93 9.21
CA VAL A 142 0.80 5.30 9.36
C VAL A 142 0.79 5.75 10.82
N SER A 143 0.62 4.83 11.79
CA SER A 143 0.69 5.13 13.22
C SER A 143 2.09 5.63 13.65
N ILE A 144 3.12 5.30 12.87
CA ILE A 144 4.50 5.73 13.06
C ILE A 144 4.81 6.95 12.19
N ALA A 145 4.32 6.97 10.95
CA ALA A 145 4.56 8.07 10.01
C ALA A 145 4.01 9.41 10.51
N VAL A 146 2.77 9.43 11.02
CA VAL A 146 2.08 10.65 11.47
C VAL A 146 2.83 11.40 12.59
N PRO A 147 3.18 10.77 13.74
CA PRO A 147 3.90 11.48 14.80
C PRO A 147 5.32 11.91 14.38
N ASN A 148 5.95 11.18 13.45
CA ASN A 148 7.26 11.52 12.90
C ASN A 148 7.17 12.51 11.72
N LYS A 149 5.97 12.96 11.34
CA LYS A 149 5.73 13.90 10.25
C LYS A 149 6.33 13.44 8.92
N VAL A 150 6.20 12.16 8.60
CA VAL A 150 6.58 11.57 7.31
C VAL A 150 5.34 11.40 6.46
N MET A 151 5.36 11.91 5.22
CA MET A 151 4.25 11.70 4.28
C MET A 151 4.23 10.27 3.78
N LEU A 152 3.13 9.56 3.98
CA LEU A 152 2.93 8.18 3.54
C LEU A 152 1.91 8.13 2.42
N ILE A 153 2.32 7.68 1.23
CA ILE A 153 1.42 7.50 0.07
C ILE A 153 1.38 6.03 -0.31
N SER A 154 0.24 5.39 -0.08
CA SER A 154 0.04 3.98 -0.42
C SER A 154 -0.38 3.80 -1.87
N PRO A 155 0.28 2.91 -2.64
CA PRO A 155 -0.16 2.57 -3.98
C PRO A 155 -1.35 1.59 -4.01
N GLY A 156 -1.76 1.00 -2.87
CA GLY A 156 -2.74 -0.07 -2.92
C GLY A 156 -3.46 -0.42 -1.62
N SER A 157 -3.29 0.33 -0.54
CA SER A 157 -4.10 0.15 0.68
C SER A 157 -5.50 0.70 0.48
N THR A 158 -6.43 -0.17 0.11
CA THR A 158 -7.77 0.18 -0.35
C THR A 158 -8.82 0.21 0.75
N SER A 159 -8.53 -0.32 1.96
CA SER A 159 -9.50 -0.40 3.06
C SER A 159 -10.19 0.94 3.35
N PRO A 160 -11.52 0.94 3.59
CA PRO A 160 -12.27 2.14 3.98
C PRO A 160 -11.84 2.74 5.33
N VAL A 161 -11.11 1.98 6.15
CA VAL A 161 -10.62 2.47 7.45
C VAL A 161 -9.77 3.73 7.32
N PHE A 162 -9.05 3.88 6.22
CA PHE A 162 -8.21 5.06 5.97
C PHE A 162 -9.05 6.31 5.75
N THR A 163 -10.11 6.23 4.93
CA THR A 163 -11.08 7.32 4.76
C THR A 163 -11.73 7.70 6.08
N GLU A 164 -12.20 6.70 6.86
CA GLU A 164 -12.88 6.91 8.14
C GLU A 164 -11.97 7.61 9.18
N LYS A 165 -10.70 7.25 9.25
CA LYS A 165 -9.71 7.85 10.17
C LYS A 165 -9.24 9.22 9.69
N ALA A 166 -9.01 9.38 8.38
CA ALA A 166 -8.65 10.68 7.82
C ALA A 166 -9.76 11.72 8.05
N ALA A 167 -11.02 11.35 7.85
CA ALA A 167 -12.17 12.21 8.12
C ALA A 167 -12.29 12.65 9.59
N LYS A 168 -11.73 11.86 10.54
CA LYS A 168 -11.62 12.21 11.96
C LYS A 168 -10.39 13.08 12.27
N GLY A 169 -9.52 13.33 11.29
CA GLY A 169 -8.28 14.09 11.48
C GLY A 169 -7.11 13.28 12.07
N ASP A 170 -7.24 11.95 12.19
CA ASP A 170 -6.21 11.10 12.82
C ASP A 170 -4.87 11.17 12.10
N TYR A 171 -4.87 11.39 10.79
CA TYR A 171 -3.67 11.37 9.96
C TYR A 171 -3.00 12.74 9.74
N LYS A 172 -3.62 13.83 10.15
CA LYS A 172 -3.03 15.19 10.09
C LYS A 172 -2.42 15.54 8.73
N SER A 173 -3.03 15.06 7.64
CA SER A 173 -2.55 15.22 6.25
C SER A 173 -1.25 14.48 5.90
N TYR A 174 -0.77 13.54 6.71
CA TYR A 174 0.40 12.70 6.41
C TYR A 174 0.05 11.35 5.76
N TRP A 175 -1.15 11.23 5.24
CA TRP A 175 -1.63 10.05 4.53
C TRP A 175 -2.28 10.42 3.21
N ALA A 176 -1.97 9.64 2.18
CA ALA A 176 -2.72 9.61 0.91
C ALA A 176 -2.60 8.22 0.26
N ARG A 177 -3.38 7.98 -0.78
CA ARG A 177 -3.27 6.79 -1.63
C ARG A 177 -3.54 7.13 -3.08
N THR A 178 -2.93 6.34 -3.99
CA THR A 178 -3.13 6.45 -5.44
C THR A 178 -4.09 5.39 -5.97
N ALA A 179 -4.40 4.35 -5.18
CA ALA A 179 -5.47 3.42 -5.48
C ALA A 179 -6.79 3.87 -4.84
N PRO A 180 -7.94 3.77 -5.54
CA PRO A 180 -9.23 4.16 -4.99
C PRO A 180 -9.67 3.22 -3.86
N PRO A 181 -10.46 3.70 -2.88
CA PRO A 181 -10.92 2.90 -1.75
C PRO A 181 -11.91 1.79 -2.13
N ASP A 182 -11.92 0.74 -1.31
CA ASP A 182 -12.80 -0.43 -1.46
C ASP A 182 -14.30 -0.09 -1.42
N THR A 183 -14.69 1.07 -0.91
CA THR A 183 -16.07 1.55 -1.01
C THR A 183 -16.55 1.61 -2.45
N TYR A 184 -15.67 1.99 -3.37
CA TYR A 184 -15.96 1.99 -4.80
C TYR A 184 -15.81 0.61 -5.43
N GLN A 185 -14.77 -0.14 -5.08
CA GLN A 185 -14.56 -1.49 -5.64
C GLN A 185 -15.65 -2.47 -5.23
N ALA A 186 -16.06 -2.45 -3.97
CA ALA A 186 -17.15 -3.26 -3.46
C ALA A 186 -18.48 -2.93 -4.16
N LEU A 187 -18.76 -1.66 -4.43
CA LEU A 187 -19.92 -1.24 -5.21
C LEU A 187 -19.83 -1.75 -6.65
N ALA A 188 -18.67 -1.59 -7.32
CA ALA A 188 -18.44 -2.10 -8.67
C ALA A 188 -18.69 -3.61 -8.76
N LEU A 189 -18.18 -4.36 -7.80
CA LEU A 189 -18.32 -5.82 -7.75
C LEU A 189 -19.78 -6.24 -7.43
N ALA A 190 -20.48 -5.52 -6.56
CA ALA A 190 -21.90 -5.72 -6.28
C ALA A 190 -22.78 -5.44 -7.52
N GLN A 191 -22.48 -4.37 -8.26
CA GLN A 191 -23.14 -4.07 -9.54
C GLN A 191 -22.89 -5.15 -10.58
N LEU A 192 -21.65 -5.66 -10.68
CA LEU A 192 -21.30 -6.78 -11.56
C LEU A 192 -22.09 -8.04 -11.19
N ALA A 193 -22.18 -8.37 -9.91
CA ALA A 193 -22.94 -9.50 -9.39
C ALA A 193 -24.44 -9.39 -9.76
N ASN A 194 -25.01 -8.20 -9.55
CA ASN A 194 -26.41 -7.95 -9.90
C ASN A 194 -26.66 -8.01 -11.42
N LYS A 195 -25.74 -7.44 -12.24
CA LYS A 195 -25.78 -7.51 -13.72
C LYS A 195 -25.75 -8.96 -14.22
N LYS A 196 -25.03 -9.84 -13.51
CA LYS A 196 -24.99 -11.29 -13.79
C LYS A 196 -26.20 -12.06 -13.26
N GLY A 197 -27.14 -11.40 -12.59
CA GLY A 197 -28.38 -11.99 -12.09
C GLY A 197 -28.22 -12.74 -10.76
N PHE A 198 -27.09 -12.64 -10.07
CA PHE A 198 -26.91 -13.25 -8.75
C PHE A 198 -27.80 -12.57 -7.71
N LYS A 199 -28.50 -13.39 -6.92
CA LYS A 199 -29.38 -12.94 -5.83
C LYS A 199 -28.92 -13.43 -4.47
N LYS A 200 -28.17 -14.54 -4.42
CA LYS A 200 -27.65 -15.14 -3.19
C LYS A 200 -26.16 -15.37 -3.31
N ILE A 201 -25.37 -14.63 -2.53
CA ILE A 201 -23.91 -14.71 -2.49
C ILE A 201 -23.50 -14.98 -1.04
N SER A 202 -22.48 -15.82 -0.84
CA SER A 202 -21.75 -15.87 0.43
C SER A 202 -20.39 -15.18 0.31
N THR A 203 -19.78 -14.86 1.45
CA THR A 203 -18.48 -14.24 1.53
C THR A 203 -17.50 -15.10 2.31
N VAL A 204 -16.24 -15.11 1.91
CA VAL A 204 -15.11 -15.59 2.69
C VAL A 204 -13.96 -14.62 2.54
N VAL A 205 -13.47 -14.10 3.67
CA VAL A 205 -12.54 -12.99 3.64
C VAL A 205 -11.38 -13.18 4.60
N ILE A 206 -10.21 -12.69 4.22
CA ILE A 206 -9.06 -12.58 5.11
C ILE A 206 -9.41 -11.65 6.29
N ASN A 207 -9.14 -12.10 7.52
CA ASN A 207 -9.48 -11.37 8.72
C ASN A 207 -8.44 -10.27 9.03
N ASN A 208 -8.44 -9.23 8.22
CA ASN A 208 -7.60 -8.05 8.39
C ASN A 208 -8.34 -6.79 7.89
N ASP A 209 -7.70 -5.62 7.95
CA ASP A 209 -8.33 -4.34 7.56
C ASP A 209 -8.87 -4.34 6.12
N TYR A 210 -8.17 -5.02 5.19
CA TYR A 210 -8.61 -5.13 3.81
C TYR A 210 -9.86 -6.01 3.69
N GLY A 211 -9.78 -7.27 4.10
CA GLY A 211 -10.87 -8.22 3.90
C GLY A 211 -12.16 -7.82 4.60
N VAL A 212 -12.05 -7.41 5.87
CA VAL A 212 -13.22 -6.99 6.68
C VAL A 212 -13.84 -5.69 6.14
N GLY A 213 -13.01 -4.74 5.72
CA GLY A 213 -13.47 -3.49 5.14
C GLY A 213 -14.19 -3.68 3.82
N PHE A 214 -13.62 -4.50 2.93
CA PHE A 214 -14.25 -4.85 1.64
C PHE A 214 -15.57 -5.58 1.83
N GLU A 215 -15.62 -6.60 2.69
CA GLU A 215 -16.84 -7.36 2.99
C GLU A 215 -17.97 -6.45 3.43
N LYS A 216 -17.71 -5.54 4.38
CA LYS A 216 -18.70 -4.57 4.87
C LYS A 216 -19.27 -3.73 3.71
N GLY A 217 -18.40 -3.20 2.86
CA GLY A 217 -18.81 -2.41 1.69
C GLY A 217 -19.64 -3.21 0.70
N PHE A 218 -19.20 -4.44 0.39
CA PHE A 218 -19.91 -5.33 -0.53
C PHE A 218 -21.29 -5.73 -0.03
N VAL A 219 -21.41 -6.15 1.23
CA VAL A 219 -22.69 -6.50 1.86
C VAL A 219 -23.68 -5.34 1.72
N GLN A 220 -23.26 -4.13 2.10
CA GLN A 220 -24.10 -2.95 2.02
C GLN A 220 -24.54 -2.63 0.57
N ALA A 221 -23.62 -2.68 -0.37
CA ALA A 221 -23.91 -2.38 -1.77
C ALA A 221 -24.80 -3.46 -2.41
N PHE A 222 -24.50 -4.74 -2.18
CA PHE A 222 -25.25 -5.84 -2.78
C PHE A 222 -26.69 -5.93 -2.25
N GLU A 223 -26.90 -5.71 -0.95
CA GLU A 223 -28.24 -5.66 -0.36
C GLU A 223 -29.06 -4.46 -0.86
N LYS A 224 -28.47 -3.29 -1.06
CA LYS A 224 -29.13 -2.14 -1.70
C LYS A 224 -29.61 -2.46 -3.12
N LEU A 225 -28.93 -3.37 -3.82
CA LEU A 225 -29.32 -3.83 -5.16
C LEU A 225 -30.31 -5.01 -5.13
N GLY A 226 -30.85 -5.35 -3.95
CA GLY A 226 -31.84 -6.42 -3.76
C GLY A 226 -31.23 -7.81 -3.72
N GLY A 227 -29.94 -7.95 -3.50
CA GLY A 227 -29.24 -9.21 -3.24
C GLY A 227 -29.31 -9.63 -1.77
N THR A 228 -28.87 -10.84 -1.48
CA THR A 228 -28.76 -11.38 -0.11
C THR A 228 -27.39 -12.00 0.08
N VAL A 229 -26.68 -11.59 1.13
CA VAL A 229 -25.45 -12.25 1.57
C VAL A 229 -25.82 -13.33 2.61
N THR A 230 -25.66 -14.59 2.22
CA THR A 230 -26.23 -15.75 2.93
C THR A 230 -25.61 -16.00 4.31
N ASN A 231 -24.34 -15.65 4.48
CA ASN A 231 -23.61 -15.79 5.75
C ASN A 231 -23.35 -14.46 6.48
N LYS A 232 -24.10 -13.40 6.17
CA LYS A 232 -23.94 -12.07 6.78
C LYS A 232 -23.93 -12.07 8.30
N ASN A 233 -24.79 -12.89 8.92
CA ASN A 233 -24.92 -12.96 10.40
C ASN A 233 -23.84 -13.83 11.05
N ASN A 234 -23.14 -14.66 10.27
CA ASN A 234 -22.00 -15.46 10.72
C ASN A 234 -20.95 -15.44 9.60
N PRO A 235 -20.23 -14.32 9.43
CA PRO A 235 -19.27 -14.15 8.33
C PRO A 235 -18.13 -15.16 8.41
N THR A 236 -17.78 -15.73 7.27
CA THR A 236 -16.62 -16.63 7.16
C THR A 236 -15.36 -15.81 7.02
N ARG A 237 -14.57 -15.75 8.07
CA ARG A 237 -13.30 -15.03 8.12
C ARG A 237 -12.18 -15.96 8.57
N TYR A 238 -11.03 -15.86 7.94
CA TYR A 238 -9.88 -16.72 8.23
C TYR A 238 -8.66 -15.92 8.69
N ASP A 239 -7.83 -16.57 9.50
CA ASP A 239 -6.57 -15.98 9.96
C ASP A 239 -5.63 -15.74 8.77
N PRO A 240 -5.02 -14.56 8.62
CA PRO A 240 -4.04 -14.30 7.55
C PRO A 240 -2.90 -15.31 7.45
N LYS A 241 -2.59 -16.00 8.55
CA LYS A 241 -1.55 -17.05 8.60
C LYS A 241 -2.10 -18.48 8.50
N ALA A 242 -3.38 -18.63 8.15
CA ALA A 242 -3.98 -19.95 7.97
C ALA A 242 -3.32 -20.71 6.81
N THR A 243 -3.05 -21.99 7.03
CA THR A 243 -2.46 -22.92 6.04
C THR A 243 -3.41 -24.03 5.62
N THR A 244 -4.57 -24.15 6.29
CA THR A 244 -5.65 -25.09 5.99
C THR A 244 -6.97 -24.38 5.96
N PHE A 245 -7.92 -24.81 5.13
CA PHE A 245 -9.16 -24.08 4.85
C PHE A 245 -10.40 -24.97 4.78
N ASP A 246 -10.37 -26.15 5.40
CA ASP A 246 -11.49 -27.10 5.33
C ASP A 246 -12.79 -26.52 5.91
N THR A 247 -12.70 -25.89 7.08
CA THR A 247 -13.84 -25.27 7.77
C THR A 247 -14.37 -24.07 7.00
N GLU A 248 -13.48 -23.19 6.55
CA GLU A 248 -13.82 -21.97 5.84
C GLU A 248 -14.43 -22.28 4.46
N ALA A 249 -13.88 -23.27 3.76
CA ALA A 249 -14.44 -23.74 2.50
C ALA A 249 -15.86 -24.28 2.69
N GLN A 250 -16.06 -25.17 3.67
CA GLN A 250 -17.39 -25.69 3.98
C GLN A 250 -18.38 -24.59 4.34
N ALA A 251 -17.97 -23.64 5.19
CA ALA A 251 -18.83 -22.53 5.61
C ALA A 251 -19.18 -21.58 4.45
N ALA A 252 -18.20 -21.22 3.63
CA ALA A 252 -18.38 -20.28 2.51
C ALA A 252 -19.31 -20.87 1.41
N PHE A 253 -19.21 -22.15 1.14
CA PHE A 253 -20.02 -22.82 0.11
C PHE A 253 -21.29 -23.48 0.67
N ALA A 254 -21.57 -23.35 1.97
CA ALA A 254 -22.79 -23.89 2.58
C ALA A 254 -24.05 -23.32 1.94
N GLY A 255 -25.09 -24.17 1.81
CA GLY A 255 -26.38 -23.77 1.22
C GLY A 255 -26.35 -23.53 -0.29
N LYS A 256 -25.26 -23.84 -0.96
CA LYS A 256 -25.09 -23.70 -2.43
C LYS A 256 -25.46 -22.28 -2.90
N PRO A 257 -24.72 -21.23 -2.50
CA PRO A 257 -24.94 -19.88 -3.00
C PRO A 257 -24.70 -19.84 -4.52
N GLN A 258 -25.30 -18.87 -5.23
CA GLN A 258 -25.06 -18.69 -6.67
C GLN A 258 -23.61 -18.27 -6.96
N ALA A 259 -23.04 -17.50 -6.03
CA ALA A 259 -21.63 -17.13 -6.08
C ALA A 259 -21.02 -17.06 -4.68
N VAL A 260 -19.70 -17.22 -4.61
CA VAL A 260 -18.88 -16.98 -3.41
C VAL A 260 -17.92 -15.83 -3.72
N LEU A 261 -17.99 -14.76 -2.92
CA LEU A 261 -17.02 -13.68 -2.94
C LEU A 261 -15.84 -14.05 -2.04
N VAL A 262 -14.66 -14.14 -2.63
CA VAL A 262 -13.39 -14.41 -1.94
C VAL A 262 -12.57 -13.13 -1.91
N VAL A 263 -12.41 -12.53 -0.73
CA VAL A 263 -11.53 -11.37 -0.50
C VAL A 263 -10.29 -11.88 0.21
N ALA A 264 -9.21 -12.02 -0.53
CA ALA A 264 -8.03 -12.77 -0.09
C ALA A 264 -6.77 -12.29 -0.80
N TYR A 265 -5.62 -12.75 -0.33
CA TYR A 265 -4.36 -12.66 -1.05
C TYR A 265 -4.11 -13.96 -1.85
N GLU A 266 -3.21 -13.89 -2.82
CA GLU A 266 -2.97 -14.99 -3.78
C GLU A 266 -2.73 -16.34 -3.09
N GLU A 267 -1.88 -16.37 -2.06
CA GLU A 267 -1.48 -17.62 -1.40
C GLU A 267 -2.67 -18.29 -0.70
N THR A 268 -3.33 -17.56 0.18
CA THR A 268 -4.46 -18.05 0.97
C THR A 268 -5.68 -18.37 0.11
N ALA A 269 -5.97 -17.54 -0.91
CA ALA A 269 -7.03 -17.82 -1.88
C ALA A 269 -6.78 -19.12 -2.66
N SER A 270 -5.52 -19.37 -3.03
CA SER A 270 -5.16 -20.58 -3.76
C SER A 270 -5.41 -21.83 -2.95
N LEU A 271 -5.06 -21.83 -1.67
CA LEU A 271 -5.30 -22.96 -0.76
C LEU A 271 -6.81 -23.17 -0.52
N LEU A 272 -7.55 -22.09 -0.22
CA LEU A 272 -9.00 -22.12 0.01
C LEU A 272 -9.75 -22.71 -1.20
N LEU A 273 -9.47 -22.19 -2.40
CA LEU A 273 -10.20 -22.61 -3.61
C LEU A 273 -9.81 -24.02 -4.06
N LYS A 274 -8.55 -24.41 -3.86
CA LYS A 274 -8.12 -25.79 -4.07
C LYS A 274 -8.83 -26.75 -3.11
N THR A 275 -8.92 -26.40 -1.83
CA THR A 275 -9.67 -27.18 -0.82
C THR A 275 -11.15 -27.28 -1.18
N ALA A 276 -11.80 -26.17 -1.54
CA ALA A 276 -13.20 -26.18 -1.97
C ALA A 276 -13.45 -27.09 -3.20
N TYR A 277 -12.53 -27.07 -4.17
CA TYR A 277 -12.59 -27.95 -5.33
C TYR A 277 -12.42 -29.42 -4.93
N GLN A 278 -11.42 -29.75 -4.13
CA GLN A 278 -11.14 -31.15 -3.68
C GLN A 278 -12.30 -31.74 -2.89
N GLN A 279 -13.04 -30.92 -2.14
CA GLN A 279 -14.24 -31.33 -1.41
C GLN A 279 -15.52 -31.30 -2.27
N GLY A 280 -15.43 -30.95 -3.55
CA GLY A 280 -16.60 -30.88 -4.46
C GLY A 280 -17.57 -29.72 -4.14
N LEU A 281 -17.19 -28.76 -3.31
CA LEU A 281 -18.05 -27.68 -2.84
C LEU A 281 -18.30 -26.60 -3.89
N ALA A 282 -17.31 -26.34 -4.75
CA ALA A 282 -17.33 -25.27 -5.75
C ALA A 282 -18.17 -25.60 -6.99
N GLN A 283 -18.71 -26.84 -7.10
CA GLN A 283 -19.41 -27.27 -8.28
C GLN A 283 -20.71 -26.48 -8.52
N GLY A 284 -20.80 -25.80 -9.67
CA GLY A 284 -21.95 -24.98 -10.04
C GLY A 284 -22.04 -23.63 -9.29
N VAL A 285 -21.02 -23.25 -8.54
CA VAL A 285 -20.93 -21.96 -7.82
C VAL A 285 -19.95 -21.03 -8.53
N GLN A 286 -20.37 -19.82 -8.84
CA GLN A 286 -19.49 -18.80 -9.40
C GLN A 286 -18.50 -18.30 -8.35
N VAL A 287 -17.21 -18.33 -8.65
CA VAL A 287 -16.18 -17.68 -7.82
C VAL A 287 -16.05 -16.22 -8.25
N MET A 288 -16.20 -15.30 -7.28
CA MET A 288 -15.93 -13.87 -7.44
C MET A 288 -14.72 -13.49 -6.63
N LEU A 289 -13.83 -12.71 -7.21
CA LEU A 289 -12.50 -12.38 -6.68
C LEU A 289 -12.28 -10.87 -6.62
N THR A 290 -11.26 -10.49 -5.90
CA THR A 290 -10.84 -9.09 -5.77
C THR A 290 -9.41 -8.91 -6.26
N ASP A 291 -8.93 -7.69 -6.18
CA ASP A 291 -7.60 -7.25 -6.62
C ASP A 291 -6.44 -8.01 -5.96
N GLY A 292 -6.57 -8.38 -4.68
CA GLY A 292 -5.53 -9.12 -3.95
C GLY A 292 -5.17 -10.49 -4.52
N THR A 293 -5.96 -11.00 -5.48
CA THR A 293 -5.71 -12.24 -6.22
C THR A 293 -5.37 -12.01 -7.70
N LYS A 294 -5.28 -10.74 -8.15
CA LYS A 294 -5.02 -10.42 -9.55
C LYS A 294 -3.52 -10.53 -9.89
N SER A 295 -3.09 -11.75 -10.08
CA SER A 295 -1.72 -12.10 -10.46
C SER A 295 -1.74 -13.21 -11.51
N ASP A 296 -0.84 -13.16 -12.47
CA ASP A 296 -0.74 -14.17 -13.54
C ASP A 296 -0.29 -15.54 -12.99
N THR A 297 0.25 -15.61 -11.77
CA THR A 297 0.62 -16.84 -11.08
C THR A 297 -0.53 -17.46 -10.30
N PHE A 298 -1.60 -16.73 -10.01
CA PHE A 298 -2.72 -17.21 -9.21
C PHE A 298 -3.39 -18.48 -9.76
N PRO A 299 -3.79 -18.54 -11.05
CA PRO A 299 -4.41 -19.78 -11.58
C PRO A 299 -3.48 -21.00 -11.49
N GLN A 300 -2.17 -20.80 -11.70
CA GLN A 300 -1.16 -21.84 -11.59
C GLN A 300 -1.02 -22.38 -10.16
N ARG A 301 -1.08 -21.50 -9.14
CA ARG A 301 -1.05 -21.87 -7.73
C ARG A 301 -2.27 -22.68 -7.30
N VAL A 302 -3.46 -22.28 -7.73
CA VAL A 302 -4.68 -23.04 -7.45
C VAL A 302 -4.62 -24.43 -8.09
N GLY A 303 -4.09 -24.50 -9.32
CA GLY A 303 -3.86 -25.76 -10.04
C GLY A 303 -4.96 -26.12 -11.04
N LYS A 304 -4.85 -27.33 -11.59
CA LYS A 304 -5.76 -27.85 -12.63
C LYS A 304 -6.71 -28.87 -12.06
N ALA A 305 -7.91 -28.90 -12.62
CA ALA A 305 -8.92 -29.93 -12.46
C ALA A 305 -8.59 -31.21 -13.28
N ALA A 306 -9.33 -32.29 -13.06
CA ALA A 306 -9.12 -33.54 -13.74
C ALA A 306 -9.33 -33.45 -15.27
N ASP A 307 -10.14 -32.50 -15.75
CA ASP A 307 -10.38 -32.25 -17.17
C ASP A 307 -9.28 -31.41 -17.85
N GLY A 308 -8.22 -31.05 -17.10
CA GLY A 308 -7.08 -30.28 -17.57
C GLY A 308 -7.27 -28.77 -17.54
N LYS A 309 -8.47 -28.27 -17.27
CA LYS A 309 -8.72 -26.82 -17.06
C LYS A 309 -8.22 -26.36 -15.70
N TYR A 310 -7.97 -25.05 -15.56
CA TYR A 310 -7.65 -24.51 -14.24
C TYR A 310 -8.89 -24.49 -13.33
N ILE A 311 -8.70 -24.84 -12.05
CA ILE A 311 -9.79 -24.90 -11.05
C ILE A 311 -10.58 -23.59 -10.98
N VAL A 312 -9.91 -22.47 -11.17
CA VAL A 312 -10.52 -21.13 -11.15
C VAL A 312 -10.94 -20.63 -12.53
N SER A 313 -10.98 -21.50 -13.54
CA SER A 313 -11.48 -21.14 -14.86
C SER A 313 -12.91 -20.58 -14.77
N GLY A 314 -13.17 -19.46 -15.42
CA GLY A 314 -14.45 -18.75 -15.34
C GLY A 314 -14.65 -17.89 -14.07
N ALA A 315 -13.72 -17.89 -13.12
CA ALA A 315 -13.75 -16.91 -12.03
C ALA A 315 -13.73 -15.48 -12.58
N ILE A 316 -14.44 -14.57 -11.92
CA ILE A 316 -14.50 -13.15 -12.28
C ILE A 316 -14.04 -12.29 -11.12
N GLY A 317 -13.41 -11.17 -11.41
CA GLY A 317 -12.95 -10.26 -10.36
C GLY A 317 -12.86 -8.82 -10.83
N THR A 318 -12.58 -7.94 -9.89
CA THR A 318 -12.29 -6.53 -10.16
C THR A 318 -10.92 -6.15 -9.61
N VAL A 319 -10.30 -5.15 -10.20
CA VAL A 319 -9.03 -4.58 -9.76
C VAL A 319 -9.02 -3.09 -10.12
N PRO A 320 -8.44 -2.20 -9.30
CA PRO A 320 -8.19 -0.83 -9.71
C PRO A 320 -7.49 -0.77 -11.07
N GLY A 321 -8.11 -0.11 -12.04
CA GLY A 321 -7.58 0.05 -13.37
C GLY A 321 -6.62 1.22 -13.46
N SER A 322 -5.85 1.28 -14.54
CA SER A 322 -5.03 2.45 -14.88
C SER A 322 -5.57 3.10 -16.15
N ASN A 323 -5.80 4.41 -16.11
CA ASN A 323 -6.40 5.17 -17.20
C ASN A 323 -5.96 6.65 -17.25
N GLY A 324 -4.90 6.99 -16.53
CA GLY A 324 -4.39 8.36 -16.50
C GLY A 324 -3.76 8.81 -17.80
N LYS A 325 -3.63 10.13 -17.99
CA LYS A 325 -2.99 10.72 -19.19
C LYS A 325 -1.53 10.30 -19.33
N GLY A 326 -0.84 10.00 -18.22
CA GLY A 326 0.53 9.52 -18.20
C GLY A 326 0.72 8.03 -18.53
N LEU A 327 -0.38 7.24 -18.67
CA LEU A 327 -0.31 5.78 -18.77
C LEU A 327 0.51 5.28 -19.97
N ASP A 328 0.29 5.85 -21.15
CA ASP A 328 0.98 5.40 -22.36
C ASP A 328 2.49 5.66 -22.30
N ALA A 329 2.90 6.84 -21.81
CA ALA A 329 4.30 7.20 -21.64
C ALA A 329 4.97 6.30 -20.58
N PHE A 330 4.32 6.09 -19.44
CA PHE A 330 4.77 5.18 -18.40
C PHE A 330 4.90 3.74 -18.92
N THR A 331 3.89 3.23 -19.64
CA THR A 331 3.90 1.87 -20.18
C THR A 331 5.07 1.66 -21.16
N LYS A 332 5.32 2.60 -22.06
CA LYS A 332 6.47 2.56 -22.98
C LYS A 332 7.79 2.57 -22.22
N LEU A 333 7.94 3.46 -21.24
CA LEU A 333 9.12 3.53 -20.39
C LEU A 333 9.34 2.22 -19.63
N TRP A 334 8.30 1.70 -18.97
CA TRP A 334 8.34 0.45 -18.23
C TRP A 334 8.75 -0.72 -19.12
N GLN A 335 8.10 -0.90 -20.27
CA GLN A 335 8.40 -1.97 -21.22
C GLN A 335 9.85 -1.89 -21.75
N SER A 336 10.34 -0.68 -21.99
CA SER A 336 11.75 -0.49 -22.44
C SER A 336 12.77 -0.94 -21.39
N LYS A 337 12.41 -0.92 -20.09
CA LYS A 337 13.30 -1.28 -18.98
C LYS A 337 13.08 -2.70 -18.47
N LYS A 338 11.85 -3.22 -18.54
CA LYS A 338 11.46 -4.51 -17.95
C LYS A 338 11.11 -5.59 -18.97
N GLY A 339 10.90 -5.24 -20.25
CA GLY A 339 10.58 -6.19 -21.32
C GLY A 339 9.15 -6.77 -21.28
N SER A 340 8.32 -6.36 -20.33
CA SER A 340 6.94 -6.83 -20.17
C SER A 340 5.99 -5.66 -19.87
N PRO A 341 4.68 -5.79 -20.11
CA PRO A 341 3.71 -4.79 -19.68
C PRO A 341 3.72 -4.59 -18.15
N PRO A 342 3.34 -3.39 -17.65
CA PRO A 342 3.20 -3.19 -16.22
C PRO A 342 2.02 -4.02 -15.69
N ALA A 343 2.21 -4.66 -14.53
CA ALA A 343 1.17 -5.36 -13.80
C ALA A 343 0.26 -4.39 -13.02
N PRO A 344 -0.86 -4.84 -12.44
CA PRO A 344 -1.68 -4.03 -11.56
C PRO A 344 -0.83 -3.32 -10.48
N TYR A 345 -1.23 -2.11 -10.12
CA TYR A 345 -0.59 -1.25 -9.13
C TYR A 345 0.80 -0.70 -9.47
N THR A 346 1.44 -1.14 -10.56
CA THR A 346 2.75 -0.62 -10.97
C THR A 346 2.68 0.89 -11.28
N ALA A 347 1.65 1.32 -12.02
CA ALA A 347 1.40 2.74 -12.29
C ALA A 347 1.05 3.53 -11.02
N HIS A 348 0.31 2.92 -10.07
CA HIS A 348 -0.03 3.55 -8.81
C HIS A 348 1.21 3.82 -7.94
N ALA A 349 2.18 2.90 -7.91
CA ALA A 349 3.44 3.10 -7.20
C ALA A 349 4.33 4.18 -7.85
N TRP A 350 4.32 4.24 -9.19
CA TRP A 350 4.94 5.33 -9.93
C TRP A 350 4.36 6.69 -9.53
N ASP A 351 3.03 6.81 -9.54
CA ASP A 351 2.34 8.06 -9.22
C ASP A 351 2.53 8.46 -7.75
N ALA A 352 2.53 7.51 -6.83
CA ALA A 352 2.81 7.78 -5.43
C ALA A 352 4.19 8.42 -5.22
N ALA A 353 5.22 7.90 -5.94
CA ALA A 353 6.56 8.48 -5.90
C ALA A 353 6.63 9.82 -6.65
N ALA A 354 5.92 9.98 -7.79
CA ALA A 354 5.84 11.25 -8.51
C ALA A 354 5.26 12.36 -7.64
N LEU A 355 4.15 12.08 -6.96
CA LEU A 355 3.50 13.03 -6.05
C LEU A 355 4.43 13.48 -4.92
N LEU A 356 5.21 12.57 -4.31
CA LEU A 356 6.20 12.94 -3.27
C LEU A 356 7.25 13.90 -3.81
N THR A 357 7.76 13.66 -5.04
CA THR A 357 8.79 14.51 -5.64
C THR A 357 8.25 15.88 -6.05
N LEU A 358 7.07 15.91 -6.67
CA LEU A 358 6.41 17.14 -7.11
C LEU A 358 6.01 18.01 -5.91
N ALA A 359 5.47 17.40 -4.84
CA ALA A 359 5.11 18.13 -3.63
C ALA A 359 6.33 18.73 -2.91
N ALA A 360 7.44 17.99 -2.82
CA ALA A 360 8.69 18.50 -2.26
C ALA A 360 9.27 19.68 -3.09
N GLN A 361 9.21 19.58 -4.42
CA GLN A 361 9.63 20.65 -5.33
C GLN A 361 8.73 21.89 -5.17
N SER A 362 7.42 21.72 -5.09
CA SER A 362 6.45 22.80 -4.88
C SER A 362 6.66 23.50 -3.54
N ALA A 363 6.92 22.73 -2.49
CA ALA A 363 7.17 23.24 -1.15
C ALA A 363 8.55 23.92 -1.00
N LYS A 364 9.49 23.64 -1.89
CA LYS A 364 10.92 23.94 -1.72
C LYS A 364 11.46 23.41 -0.38
N ASP A 365 10.88 22.31 0.07
CA ASP A 365 11.15 21.66 1.35
C ASP A 365 11.07 20.14 1.19
N ASN A 366 12.18 19.45 1.45
CA ASN A 366 12.33 18.01 1.33
C ASN A 366 11.84 17.23 2.57
N THR A 367 11.27 17.92 3.57
CA THR A 367 10.70 17.28 4.75
C THR A 367 9.27 16.79 4.50
N GLY A 368 8.80 15.86 5.34
CA GLY A 368 7.42 15.41 5.25
C GLY A 368 6.41 16.52 5.54
N VAL A 369 6.79 17.56 6.29
CA VAL A 369 5.95 18.75 6.51
C VAL A 369 5.76 19.52 5.22
N GLY A 370 6.85 19.79 4.50
CA GLY A 370 6.79 20.44 3.19
C GLY A 370 5.95 19.66 2.21
N ILE A 371 6.21 18.34 2.08
CA ILE A 371 5.47 17.45 1.17
C ILE A 371 3.98 17.44 1.51
N ALA A 372 3.60 17.22 2.78
CA ALA A 372 2.21 17.16 3.21
C ALA A 372 1.46 18.48 2.97
N SER A 373 2.16 19.62 3.03
CA SER A 373 1.57 20.95 2.79
C SER A 373 1.20 21.19 1.32
N LYS A 374 1.80 20.43 0.37
CA LYS A 374 1.68 20.65 -1.07
C LYS A 374 1.10 19.47 -1.85
N ILE A 375 0.92 18.31 -1.21
CA ILE A 375 0.50 17.08 -1.90
C ILE A 375 -0.80 17.27 -2.69
N ARG A 376 -1.81 17.89 -2.09
CA ARG A 376 -3.10 18.14 -2.75
C ARG A 376 -3.02 19.24 -3.81
N GLU A 377 -2.17 20.25 -3.56
CA GLU A 377 -2.00 21.36 -4.52
C GLU A 377 -1.39 20.86 -5.84
N VAL A 378 -0.46 19.92 -5.81
CA VAL A 378 0.15 19.37 -7.03
C VAL A 378 -0.70 18.28 -7.68
N ALA A 379 -1.58 17.62 -6.89
CA ALA A 379 -2.43 16.53 -7.35
C ALA A 379 -3.74 17.02 -7.98
N ASP A 380 -4.40 18.01 -7.37
CA ASP A 380 -5.76 18.49 -7.72
C ASP A 380 -5.84 20.03 -7.68
N GLY A 381 -4.74 20.70 -7.83
CA GLY A 381 -4.70 22.17 -7.76
C GLY A 381 -5.09 22.83 -9.08
N PRO A 382 -5.52 24.09 -9.03
CA PRO A 382 -5.60 24.87 -10.26
C PRO A 382 -4.18 25.10 -10.80
N GLY A 383 -3.90 24.62 -12.00
CA GLY A 383 -2.58 24.75 -12.62
C GLY A 383 -2.51 24.12 -14.00
N THR A 384 -1.31 24.11 -14.57
CA THR A 384 -1.06 23.44 -15.84
C THR A 384 -1.16 21.93 -15.65
N GLU A 385 -2.02 21.27 -16.42
CA GLU A 385 -2.07 19.80 -16.43
C GLU A 385 -0.76 19.25 -17.00
N VAL A 386 -0.10 18.40 -16.23
CA VAL A 386 1.15 17.75 -16.63
C VAL A 386 1.10 16.25 -16.36
N ALA A 387 1.49 15.44 -17.33
CA ALA A 387 1.61 13.98 -17.20
C ALA A 387 3.09 13.53 -17.11
N ASP A 388 4.01 14.38 -17.53
CA ASP A 388 5.45 14.15 -17.42
C ASP A 388 5.99 14.76 -16.12
N VAL A 389 6.60 13.92 -15.28
CA VAL A 389 7.13 14.35 -13.98
C VAL A 389 8.27 15.37 -14.12
N CYS A 390 9.10 15.26 -15.16
CA CYS A 390 10.20 16.18 -15.42
C CYS A 390 9.70 17.57 -15.85
N GLU A 391 8.65 17.61 -16.67
CA GLU A 391 7.96 18.86 -17.02
C GLU A 391 7.32 19.48 -15.78
N GLY A 392 6.64 18.69 -14.94
CA GLY A 392 6.07 19.14 -13.69
C GLY A 392 7.11 19.76 -12.76
N LEU A 393 8.26 19.11 -12.57
CA LEU A 393 9.36 19.63 -11.76
C LEU A 393 9.92 20.94 -12.32
N LYS A 394 10.04 21.06 -13.65
CA LYS A 394 10.48 22.29 -14.32
C LYS A 394 9.52 23.45 -14.05
N LEU A 395 8.21 23.25 -14.29
CA LEU A 395 7.20 24.29 -14.06
C LEU A 395 7.16 24.75 -12.60
N LEU A 396 7.23 23.80 -11.65
CA LEU A 396 7.26 24.10 -10.22
C LEU A 396 8.54 24.88 -9.83
N LYS A 397 9.69 24.57 -10.42
CA LYS A 397 10.94 25.31 -10.23
C LYS A 397 10.82 26.76 -10.70
N GLU A 398 10.07 26.99 -11.78
CA GLU A 398 9.76 28.31 -12.33
C GLU A 398 8.68 29.04 -11.53
N GLY A 399 8.14 28.43 -10.48
CA GLY A 399 7.10 29.03 -9.63
C GLY A 399 5.67 28.90 -10.20
N GLN A 400 5.48 28.10 -11.23
CA GLN A 400 4.16 27.83 -11.82
C GLN A 400 3.42 26.76 -11.00
N LYS A 401 2.09 26.80 -11.05
CA LYS A 401 1.25 25.76 -10.46
C LYS A 401 0.95 24.67 -11.48
N ILE A 402 0.87 23.45 -11.01
CA ILE A 402 0.54 22.28 -11.83
C ILE A 402 -0.69 21.54 -11.30
N ASN A 403 -1.26 20.71 -12.17
CA ASN A 403 -2.19 19.65 -11.84
C ASN A 403 -1.63 18.36 -12.46
N TYR A 404 -1.10 17.46 -11.62
CA TYR A 404 -0.45 16.25 -12.08
C TYR A 404 -1.47 15.23 -12.55
N GLN A 405 -1.35 14.78 -13.79
CA GLN A 405 -2.17 13.75 -14.42
C GLN A 405 -1.39 12.46 -14.49
N GLY A 406 -1.57 11.59 -13.51
CA GLY A 406 -0.77 10.39 -13.34
C GLY A 406 -0.93 9.33 -14.42
N ALA A 407 -0.22 8.23 -14.25
CA ALA A 407 -0.36 7.04 -15.07
C ALA A 407 -1.51 6.13 -14.61
N SER A 408 -1.74 6.03 -13.29
CA SER A 408 -2.86 5.24 -12.72
C SER A 408 -4.21 5.92 -12.95
N GLY A 409 -4.25 7.24 -12.85
CA GLY A 409 -5.45 8.06 -12.98
C GLY A 409 -5.08 9.54 -13.03
N ASN A 410 -6.04 10.43 -12.88
CA ASN A 410 -5.78 11.84 -12.67
C ASN A 410 -5.19 12.14 -11.29
N VAL A 411 -5.30 11.19 -10.37
CA VAL A 411 -4.78 11.21 -8.99
C VAL A 411 -5.16 12.44 -8.16
N ASP A 412 -6.34 12.98 -8.42
CA ASP A 412 -6.94 14.07 -7.64
C ASP A 412 -7.15 13.62 -6.19
N ILE A 413 -6.29 14.05 -5.29
CA ILE A 413 -6.33 13.66 -3.88
C ILE A 413 -7.32 14.54 -3.12
N ASP A 414 -8.37 13.94 -2.57
CA ASP A 414 -9.37 14.63 -1.77
C ASP A 414 -8.87 14.99 -0.35
N GLN A 415 -9.76 15.56 0.47
CA GLN A 415 -9.45 15.96 1.85
C GLN A 415 -9.10 14.77 2.78
N ASN A 416 -9.48 13.54 2.43
CA ASN A 416 -9.21 12.32 3.18
C ASN A 416 -7.95 11.60 2.68
N GLY A 417 -7.31 12.12 1.63
CA GLY A 417 -6.17 11.47 0.99
C GLY A 417 -6.58 10.38 -0.01
N ASP A 418 -7.84 10.37 -0.45
CA ASP A 418 -8.40 9.38 -1.36
C ASP A 418 -8.42 9.89 -2.80
N VAL A 419 -8.41 8.95 -3.75
CA VAL A 419 -8.64 9.20 -5.17
C VAL A 419 -9.87 8.46 -5.66
N ILE A 420 -10.45 8.91 -6.76
CA ILE A 420 -11.49 8.19 -7.49
C ILE A 420 -10.84 7.49 -8.69
N GLY A 421 -11.31 6.28 -9.02
CA GLY A 421 -10.76 5.53 -10.15
C GLY A 421 -11.77 4.65 -10.84
N VAL A 422 -11.32 4.01 -11.90
CA VAL A 422 -12.05 2.98 -12.64
C VAL A 422 -11.58 1.61 -12.21
N TYR A 423 -12.40 0.58 -12.44
CA TYR A 423 -12.06 -0.80 -12.14
C TYR A 423 -12.10 -1.64 -13.41
N ASP A 424 -11.04 -2.40 -13.64
CA ASP A 424 -11.03 -3.44 -14.66
C ASP A 424 -11.77 -4.67 -14.11
N VAL A 425 -12.71 -5.19 -14.91
CA VAL A 425 -13.32 -6.49 -14.67
C VAL A 425 -12.51 -7.54 -15.40
N TRP A 426 -12.10 -8.56 -14.69
CA TRP A 426 -11.25 -9.62 -15.24
C TRP A 426 -11.85 -11.01 -15.03
N THR A 427 -11.40 -11.95 -15.83
CA THR A 427 -11.76 -13.37 -15.76
C THR A 427 -10.56 -14.27 -16.01
N VAL A 428 -10.62 -15.50 -15.52
CA VAL A 428 -9.63 -16.55 -15.79
C VAL A 428 -10.12 -17.41 -16.94
N GLY A 429 -9.32 -17.53 -17.99
CA GLY A 429 -9.59 -18.45 -19.10
C GLY A 429 -9.28 -19.91 -18.75
N ASP A 430 -9.76 -20.86 -19.58
CA ASP A 430 -9.46 -22.29 -19.46
C ASP A 430 -7.96 -22.57 -19.56
N ASP A 431 -7.23 -21.70 -20.26
CA ASP A 431 -5.77 -21.74 -20.40
C ASP A 431 -5.02 -21.13 -19.20
N GLY A 432 -5.75 -20.70 -18.17
CA GLY A 432 -5.20 -20.03 -16.98
C GLY A 432 -4.75 -18.60 -17.21
N LYS A 433 -4.99 -18.02 -18.37
CA LYS A 433 -4.68 -16.60 -18.61
C LYS A 433 -5.76 -15.71 -18.04
N ILE A 434 -5.33 -14.65 -17.36
CA ILE A 434 -6.24 -13.63 -16.87
C ILE A 434 -6.45 -12.59 -17.98
N LYS A 435 -7.72 -12.25 -18.24
CA LYS A 435 -8.12 -11.28 -19.29
C LYS A 435 -9.02 -10.24 -18.68
N THR A 436 -8.75 -8.97 -18.98
CA THR A 436 -9.71 -7.88 -18.74
C THR A 436 -10.84 -7.99 -19.76
N ILE A 437 -12.09 -8.01 -19.29
CA ILE A 437 -13.29 -8.23 -20.11
C ILE A 437 -14.25 -7.05 -20.11
N ASP A 438 -14.14 -6.13 -19.15
CA ASP A 438 -15.00 -4.95 -19.02
C ASP A 438 -14.29 -3.90 -18.14
N LYS A 439 -14.82 -2.69 -18.11
CA LYS A 439 -14.42 -1.62 -17.17
C LYS A 439 -15.65 -1.07 -16.48
N VAL A 440 -15.54 -0.76 -15.20
CA VAL A 440 -16.61 -0.22 -14.38
C VAL A 440 -16.15 1.03 -13.67
N SER A 441 -16.93 2.10 -13.80
CA SER A 441 -16.79 3.32 -12.99
C SER A 441 -17.98 3.38 -12.05
N PRO A 442 -17.83 3.00 -10.77
CA PRO A 442 -18.93 3.08 -9.81
C PRO A 442 -19.32 4.54 -9.60
N LYS A 443 -20.63 4.81 -9.70
CA LYS A 443 -21.22 6.13 -9.49
C LYS A 443 -22.07 6.13 -8.24
#